data_efce4cb51d1d4398d7d3778197a6a6aa
#
_entry.id   efce4cb51d1d4398d7d3778197a6a6aa
#
_cell.length_a   1.000
_cell.length_b   1.000
_cell.length_c   1.000
_cell.angle_alpha   90.00
_cell.angle_beta   90.00
_cell.angle_gamma   90.00
#
_symmetry.space_group_name_H-M   'P 1'
#
loop_
_entity.id
_entity.type
_entity.pdbx_description
1 polymer ?
#
loop_
_entity_poly.entity_id
_entity_poly.type
_entity_poly.pdbx_seq_one_letter_code
_entity_poly.pdbx_strand_id
1 'polypeptide(L)'
;MKQLLFSLAVFAMALGLTSCEPINNEHSPLVGHWTIEGIDNRTIEFDHEKATVITYDNEGEVFGRTFFEYIIDRKKVYFAVYTADLQLYVHECDYRFDGDNYVIITGLNPILYYGSSIDSSYNPNAEVTLKRK
;
A
#
# COMPACT_ATOMS: atom_id res chain seq x y z
N MET A 1 -7.73 -15.41 10.27
CA MET A 1 -6.61 -14.96 11.12
C MET A 1 -5.37 -15.81 11.01
N LYS A 2 -5.48 -17.13 11.06
CA LYS A 2 -4.31 -18.00 10.85
C LYS A 2 -3.69 -17.82 9.48
N GLN A 3 -4.50 -17.59 8.45
CA GLN A 3 -4.01 -17.32 7.10
C GLN A 3 -3.20 -16.02 7.03
N LEU A 4 -3.67 -15.00 7.72
CA LEU A 4 -3.00 -13.69 7.71
C LEU A 4 -1.61 -13.78 8.35
N LEU A 5 -1.50 -14.46 9.49
CA LEU A 5 -0.22 -14.66 10.17
C LEU A 5 0.73 -15.48 9.31
N PHE A 6 0.22 -16.47 8.61
CA PHE A 6 1.04 -17.30 7.73
C PHE A 6 1.56 -16.48 6.54
N SER A 7 0.69 -15.67 5.92
CA SER A 7 1.08 -14.78 4.82
C SER A 7 2.14 -13.79 5.26
N LEU A 8 1.99 -13.21 6.45
CA LEU A 8 2.95 -12.24 6.97
C LEU A 8 4.32 -12.88 7.20
N ALA A 9 4.34 -14.11 7.69
CA ALA A 9 5.59 -14.84 7.87
C ALA A 9 6.28 -15.13 6.54
N VAL A 10 5.52 -15.55 5.53
CA VAL A 10 6.04 -15.79 4.18
C VAL A 10 6.55 -14.47 3.57
N PHE A 11 5.82 -13.40 3.78
CA PHE A 11 6.20 -12.06 3.31
C PHE A 11 7.55 -11.64 3.91
N ALA A 12 7.70 -11.78 5.22
CA ALA A 12 8.95 -11.45 5.91
C ALA A 12 10.11 -12.29 5.38
N MET A 13 9.89 -13.57 5.11
CA MET A 13 10.91 -14.45 4.55
C MET A 13 11.28 -14.06 3.12
N ALA A 14 10.30 -13.64 2.32
CA ALA A 14 10.55 -13.20 0.95
C ALA A 14 11.42 -11.94 0.91
N LEU A 15 11.36 -11.10 1.93
CA LEU A 15 12.21 -9.91 2.07
C LEU A 15 13.63 -10.24 2.54
N GLY A 16 13.90 -11.48 2.94
CA GLY A 16 15.20 -11.87 3.46
C GLY A 16 15.53 -11.21 4.79
N LEU A 17 14.51 -10.86 5.56
CA LEU A 17 14.67 -10.17 6.83
C LEU A 17 14.95 -11.19 7.94
N THR A 18 16.20 -11.59 8.03
CA THR A 18 16.65 -12.46 9.11
C THR A 18 17.30 -11.66 10.23
N SER A 19 17.29 -10.36 10.11
CA SER A 19 18.05 -9.50 10.99
C SER A 19 17.26 -9.08 12.21
N CYS A 20 17.97 -8.46 13.06
CA CYS A 20 17.67 -8.06 14.41
C CYS A 20 16.64 -6.95 14.58
N GLU A 21 16.17 -6.30 13.53
CA GLU A 21 15.13 -5.27 13.66
C GLU A 21 13.80 -5.82 13.18
N PRO A 22 12.89 -6.15 14.09
CA PRO A 22 11.57 -6.63 13.68
C PRO A 22 10.82 -5.51 12.97
N ILE A 23 10.22 -5.84 11.85
CA ILE A 23 9.27 -4.95 11.19
C ILE A 23 8.00 -4.98 12.04
N ASN A 24 7.58 -3.80 12.47
CA ASN A 24 6.47 -3.69 13.40
C ASN A 24 5.44 -2.70 12.89
N ASN A 25 4.33 -3.24 12.37
CA ASN A 25 3.20 -2.40 11.95
C ASN A 25 2.34 -1.93 13.11
N GLU A 26 2.60 -2.40 14.33
CA GLU A 26 1.79 -2.03 15.50
C GLU A 26 1.79 -0.52 15.72
N HIS A 27 2.90 0.13 15.42
CA HIS A 27 3.02 1.58 15.52
C HIS A 27 3.18 2.24 14.15
N SER A 28 2.58 1.66 13.12
CA SER A 28 2.68 2.19 11.77
C SER A 28 2.15 3.63 11.72
N PRO A 29 2.96 4.59 11.27
CA PRO A 29 2.51 5.97 11.11
C PRO A 29 1.55 6.13 9.94
N LEU A 30 1.40 5.11 9.10
CA LEU A 30 0.48 5.14 7.96
C LEU A 30 -0.96 4.82 8.36
N VAL A 31 -1.21 4.26 9.53
CA VAL A 31 -2.57 3.89 9.95
C VAL A 31 -3.50 5.09 9.85
N GLY A 32 -4.62 4.91 9.16
CA GLY A 32 -5.62 5.95 8.95
C GLY A 32 -6.18 5.92 7.53
N HIS A 33 -6.98 6.92 7.24
CA HIS A 33 -7.60 7.12 5.93
C HIS A 33 -6.90 8.26 5.22
N TRP A 34 -6.60 8.06 3.94
CA TRP A 34 -5.85 9.02 3.15
C TRP A 34 -6.55 9.29 1.82
N THR A 35 -6.67 10.57 1.47
CA THR A 35 -7.03 10.97 0.11
C THR A 35 -5.76 11.06 -0.72
N ILE A 36 -5.90 10.97 -2.04
CA ILE A 36 -4.77 10.97 -2.96
C ILE A 36 -4.82 12.26 -3.78
N GLU A 37 -3.78 13.07 -3.69
CA GLU A 37 -3.75 14.31 -4.47
C GLU A 37 -3.79 14.02 -5.96
N GLY A 38 -4.70 14.71 -6.66
CA GLY A 38 -4.87 14.56 -8.09
C GLY A 38 -5.72 13.38 -8.52
N ILE A 39 -6.21 12.59 -7.57
CA ILE A 39 -7.06 11.42 -7.86
C ILE A 39 -8.29 11.49 -6.97
N ASP A 40 -9.45 11.76 -7.58
CA ASP A 40 -10.70 11.94 -6.85
C ASP A 40 -11.49 10.65 -6.66
N ASN A 41 -11.22 9.64 -7.49
CA ASN A 41 -12.01 8.42 -7.49
C ASN A 41 -11.36 7.26 -6.73
N ARG A 42 -10.31 7.54 -5.98
CA ARG A 42 -9.63 6.54 -5.15
C ARG A 42 -9.19 7.14 -3.83
N THR A 43 -9.24 6.32 -2.79
CA THR A 43 -8.61 6.61 -1.50
C THR A 43 -7.84 5.38 -1.06
N ILE A 44 -6.97 5.53 -0.09
CA ILE A 44 -6.26 4.42 0.50
C ILE A 44 -6.36 4.48 2.01
N GLU A 45 -6.53 3.33 2.62
CA GLU A 45 -6.72 3.18 4.05
C GLU A 45 -5.72 2.16 4.55
N PHE A 46 -5.01 2.49 5.61
CA PHE A 46 -4.06 1.58 6.24
C PHE A 46 -4.57 1.21 7.64
N ASP A 47 -4.64 -0.06 7.93
CA ASP A 47 -4.74 -0.55 9.30
C ASP A 47 -3.39 -1.16 9.71
N HIS A 48 -3.34 -1.90 10.82
CA HIS A 48 -2.07 -2.46 11.29
C HIS A 48 -1.60 -3.66 10.47
N GLU A 49 -2.42 -4.19 9.59
CA GLU A 49 -2.13 -5.42 8.85
C GLU A 49 -2.16 -5.23 7.35
N LYS A 50 -3.04 -4.36 6.85
CA LYS A 50 -3.28 -4.24 5.43
C LYS A 50 -3.54 -2.81 4.98
N ALA A 51 -3.33 -2.61 3.69
CA ALA A 51 -3.72 -1.42 2.98
C ALA A 51 -4.93 -1.76 2.11
N THR A 52 -5.91 -0.87 2.07
CA THR A 52 -7.10 -1.04 1.25
C THR A 52 -7.21 0.13 0.30
N VAL A 53 -7.19 -0.15 -1.00
CA VAL A 53 -7.45 0.86 -2.02
C VAL A 53 -8.95 0.82 -2.31
N ILE A 54 -9.62 1.95 -2.11
CA ILE A 54 -11.06 2.07 -2.30
C ILE A 54 -11.29 2.89 -3.57
N THR A 55 -12.06 2.33 -4.49
CA THR A 55 -12.40 2.96 -5.76
C THR A 55 -13.85 3.39 -5.72
N TYR A 56 -14.13 4.61 -6.20
CA TYR A 56 -15.46 5.20 -6.21
C TYR A 56 -15.94 5.38 -7.64
N ASP A 57 -17.25 5.29 -7.85
CA ASP A 57 -17.87 5.59 -9.13
C ASP A 57 -18.11 7.10 -9.28
N ASN A 58 -18.73 7.49 -10.39
CA ASN A 58 -19.00 8.90 -10.70
C ASN A 58 -19.98 9.56 -9.74
N GLU A 59 -20.71 8.77 -8.98
CA GLU A 59 -21.70 9.26 -8.00
C GLU A 59 -21.14 9.29 -6.58
N GLY A 60 -19.86 8.95 -6.42
CA GLY A 60 -19.20 8.93 -5.12
C GLY A 60 -19.47 7.67 -4.30
N GLU A 61 -20.10 6.67 -4.90
CA GLU A 61 -20.36 5.39 -4.24
C GLU A 61 -19.19 4.45 -4.39
N VAL A 62 -18.97 3.58 -3.41
CA VAL A 62 -17.88 2.62 -3.46
C VAL A 62 -18.14 1.62 -4.59
N PHE A 63 -17.21 1.59 -5.54
CA PHE A 63 -17.22 0.67 -6.67
C PHE A 63 -16.47 -0.62 -6.36
N GLY A 64 -15.37 -0.53 -5.64
CA GLY A 64 -14.59 -1.71 -5.29
C GLY A 64 -13.53 -1.41 -4.23
N ARG A 65 -12.99 -2.48 -3.68
CA ARG A 65 -11.90 -2.44 -2.71
C ARG A 65 -10.86 -3.48 -3.09
N THR A 66 -9.59 -3.10 -2.99
CA THR A 66 -8.47 -4.01 -3.19
C THR A 66 -7.60 -4.01 -1.94
N PHE A 67 -7.27 -5.19 -1.45
CA PHE A 67 -6.56 -5.36 -0.19
C PHE A 67 -5.14 -5.84 -0.43
N PHE A 68 -4.19 -5.27 0.29
CA PHE A 68 -2.78 -5.68 0.26
C PHE A 68 -2.28 -5.80 1.69
N GLU A 69 -1.62 -6.88 2.01
CA GLU A 69 -0.84 -6.93 3.24
C GLU A 69 0.37 -6.02 3.06
N TYR A 70 0.80 -5.36 4.11
CA TYR A 70 1.97 -4.49 4.03
C TYR A 70 2.84 -4.61 5.27
N ILE A 71 4.08 -4.25 5.09
CA ILE A 71 5.07 -4.17 6.16
C ILE A 71 5.78 -2.83 6.00
N ILE A 72 6.01 -2.15 7.11
CA ILE A 72 6.66 -0.85 7.10
C ILE A 72 7.93 -0.90 7.95
N ASP A 73 8.99 -0.24 7.45
CA ASP A 73 10.18 0.07 8.24
C ASP A 73 10.36 1.59 8.27
N ARG A 74 11.54 2.06 8.62
CA ARG A 74 11.79 3.50 8.80
C ARG A 74 11.70 4.33 7.53
N LYS A 75 11.94 3.72 6.37
CA LYS A 75 12.08 4.44 5.10
C LYS A 75 11.22 3.87 4.00
N LYS A 76 10.79 2.64 4.15
CA LYS A 76 10.14 1.90 3.07
C LYS A 76 8.87 1.23 3.55
N VAL A 77 7.94 1.09 2.61
CA VAL A 77 6.75 0.29 2.81
C VAL A 77 6.75 -0.79 1.72
N TYR A 78 6.43 -2.01 2.13
CA TYR A 78 6.45 -3.19 1.27
C TYR A 78 5.04 -3.74 1.19
N PHE A 79 4.57 -3.96 -0.03
CA PHE A 79 3.24 -4.52 -0.26
C PHE A 79 3.39 -5.93 -0.80
N ALA A 80 2.63 -6.86 -0.23
CA ALA A 80 2.54 -8.23 -0.74
C ALA A 80 1.55 -8.27 -1.90
N VAL A 81 2.03 -8.69 -3.07
CA VAL A 81 1.20 -8.77 -4.27
C VAL A 81 1.19 -10.21 -4.74
N TYR A 82 0.00 -10.78 -4.89
CA TYR A 82 -0.19 -12.13 -5.40
C TYR A 82 -0.58 -12.06 -6.86
N THR A 83 0.15 -12.81 -7.69
CA THR A 83 -0.19 -12.93 -9.11
C THR A 83 -1.36 -13.90 -9.30
N ALA A 84 -1.88 -13.98 -10.53
CA ALA A 84 -2.93 -14.94 -10.88
C ALA A 84 -2.50 -16.39 -10.61
N ASP A 85 -1.21 -16.68 -10.68
CA ASP A 85 -0.64 -17.99 -10.40
C ASP A 85 -0.42 -18.24 -8.90
N LEU A 86 -0.89 -17.34 -8.04
CA LEU A 86 -0.69 -17.36 -6.60
C LEU A 86 0.78 -17.27 -6.18
N GLN A 87 1.60 -16.69 -7.05
CA GLN A 87 2.98 -16.37 -6.71
C GLN A 87 3.04 -15.03 -5.99
N LEU A 88 3.79 -15.00 -4.91
CA LEU A 88 4.00 -13.78 -4.14
C LEU A 88 5.18 -13.01 -4.70
N TYR A 89 5.01 -11.72 -4.93
CA TYR A 89 6.14 -10.81 -5.04
C TYR A 89 5.93 -9.61 -4.13
N VAL A 90 7.01 -8.93 -3.81
CA VAL A 90 7.00 -7.80 -2.90
C VAL A 90 7.20 -6.53 -3.71
N HIS A 91 6.26 -5.59 -3.58
CA HIS A 91 6.38 -4.27 -4.19
C HIS A 91 6.89 -3.30 -3.13
N GLU A 92 8.06 -2.73 -3.39
CA GLU A 92 8.77 -1.86 -2.47
C GLU A 92 8.56 -0.39 -2.86
N CYS A 93 8.19 0.42 -1.89
CA CYS A 93 8.02 1.86 -2.07
C CYS A 93 8.84 2.62 -1.03
N ASP A 94 9.39 3.74 -1.42
CA ASP A 94 9.97 4.69 -0.46
C ASP A 94 8.86 5.62 0.02
N TYR A 95 8.94 6.04 1.27
CA TYR A 95 7.99 7.02 1.79
C TYR A 95 8.70 8.05 2.67
N ARG A 96 8.10 9.22 2.74
CA ARG A 96 8.50 10.28 3.66
C ARG A 96 7.27 11.09 4.06
N PHE A 97 7.26 11.55 5.30
CA PHE A 97 6.20 12.43 5.77
C PHE A 97 6.55 13.89 5.48
N ASP A 98 5.52 14.67 5.17
CA ASP A 98 5.61 16.12 5.06
C ASP A 98 4.64 16.70 6.08
N GLY A 99 5.11 16.86 7.31
CA GLY A 99 4.27 17.20 8.44
C GLY A 99 3.44 16.00 8.90
N ASP A 100 2.39 16.26 9.68
CA ASP A 100 1.57 15.20 10.27
C ASP A 100 0.46 14.71 9.35
N ASN A 101 0.12 15.50 8.34
CA ASN A 101 -1.08 15.26 7.53
C ASN A 101 -0.79 14.80 6.11
N TYR A 102 0.48 14.77 5.70
CA TYR A 102 0.86 14.38 4.36
C TYR A 102 1.95 13.33 4.38
N VAL A 103 1.83 12.36 3.48
CA VAL A 103 2.90 11.40 3.22
C VAL A 103 3.10 11.30 1.72
N ILE A 104 4.35 11.23 1.29
CA ILE A 104 4.72 11.09 -0.12
C ILE A 104 5.30 9.69 -0.28
N ILE A 105 4.67 8.89 -1.14
CA ILE A 105 5.09 7.51 -1.38
C ILE A 105 5.50 7.37 -2.84
N THR A 106 6.76 7.06 -3.05
CA THR A 106 7.30 6.88 -4.40
C THR A 106 7.04 5.47 -4.88
N GLY A 107 6.43 5.34 -6.04
CA GLY A 107 6.17 4.04 -6.63
C GLY A 107 4.86 3.39 -6.15
N LEU A 108 3.91 4.18 -5.66
CA LEU A 108 2.64 3.64 -5.15
C LEU A 108 1.64 3.33 -6.28
N ASN A 109 1.80 3.88 -7.48
CA ASN A 109 0.85 3.70 -8.56
C ASN A 109 0.54 2.23 -8.90
N PRO A 110 1.49 1.29 -8.91
CA PRO A 110 1.16 -0.11 -9.14
C PRO A 110 0.19 -0.70 -8.12
N ILE A 111 0.17 -0.16 -6.91
CA ILE A 111 -0.77 -0.57 -5.87
C ILE A 111 -2.13 0.10 -6.08
N LEU A 112 -2.13 1.40 -6.35
CA LEU A 112 -3.36 2.17 -6.54
C LEU A 112 -4.16 1.71 -7.75
N TYR A 113 -3.48 1.29 -8.81
CA TYR A 113 -4.10 0.89 -10.07
C TYR A 113 -4.01 -0.60 -10.35
N TYR A 114 -3.74 -1.39 -9.32
CA TYR A 114 -3.65 -2.84 -9.45
C TYR A 114 -4.95 -3.41 -10.04
N GLY A 115 -4.82 -4.19 -11.12
CA GLY A 115 -5.97 -4.76 -11.80
C GLY A 115 -6.75 -3.80 -12.68
N SER A 116 -6.34 -2.54 -12.76
CA SER A 116 -7.00 -1.53 -13.60
C SER A 116 -6.28 -1.37 -14.93
N SER A 117 -7.01 -0.89 -15.93
CA SER A 117 -6.40 -0.49 -17.20
C SER A 117 -5.56 0.75 -16.97
N ILE A 118 -4.36 0.77 -17.55
CA ILE A 118 -3.45 1.90 -17.46
C ILE A 118 -3.27 2.51 -18.85
N ASP A 119 -3.10 3.84 -18.87
CA ASP A 119 -2.86 4.57 -20.11
C ASP A 119 -1.38 4.93 -20.28
N SER A 120 -1.06 5.64 -21.37
CA SER A 120 0.31 6.02 -21.68
C SER A 120 0.90 7.04 -20.71
N SER A 121 0.08 7.71 -19.92
CA SER A 121 0.55 8.68 -18.93
C SER A 121 0.93 8.03 -17.60
N TYR A 122 0.67 6.74 -17.45
CA TYR A 122 0.95 6.01 -16.22
C TYR A 122 2.45 5.95 -15.95
N ASN A 123 2.83 6.36 -14.75
CA ASN A 123 4.23 6.29 -14.31
C ASN A 123 4.29 5.45 -13.01
N PRO A 124 4.83 4.22 -13.09
CA PRO A 124 4.89 3.37 -11.89
C PRO A 124 5.83 3.90 -10.81
N ASN A 125 6.76 4.76 -11.18
CA ASN A 125 7.77 5.30 -10.25
C ASN A 125 7.44 6.71 -9.76
N ALA A 126 6.25 7.22 -10.05
CA ALA A 126 5.87 8.57 -9.66
C ALA A 126 5.74 8.71 -8.15
N GLU A 127 6.02 9.90 -7.65
CA GLU A 127 5.68 10.26 -6.27
C GLU A 127 4.19 10.49 -6.17
N VAL A 128 3.58 9.88 -5.16
CA VAL A 128 2.15 10.03 -4.87
C VAL A 128 2.01 10.69 -3.52
N THR A 129 1.29 11.79 -3.46
CA THR A 129 1.06 12.51 -2.21
C THR A 129 -0.30 12.12 -1.64
N LEU A 130 -0.29 11.64 -0.41
CA LEU A 130 -1.47 11.29 0.34
C LEU A 130 -1.72 12.34 1.41
N LYS A 131 -2.97 12.74 1.56
CA LYS A 131 -3.39 13.66 2.59
C LYS A 131 -4.28 12.94 3.60
N ARG A 132 -3.98 13.10 4.88
CA ARG A 132 -4.78 12.50 5.95
C ARG A 132 -6.18 13.10 5.93
N LYS A 133 -7.12 12.21 5.93
CA LYS A 133 -8.54 12.56 5.89
C LYS A 133 -9.08 13.01 7.23
#